data_915bf51ff8f5ac0d4903e2217e382781
#
_entry.id   915bf51ff8f5ac0d4903e2217e382781
#
_cell.length_a   1.000
_cell.length_b   1.000
_cell.length_c   1.000
_cell.angle_alpha   90.00
_cell.angle_beta   90.00
_cell.angle_gamma   90.00
#
_symmetry.space_group_name_H-M   'P 1'
#
loop_
_entity.id
_entity.type
_entity.pdbx_description
1 polymer ?
#
loop_
_entity_poly.entity_id
_entity_poly.type
_entity_poly.pdbx_seq_one_letter_code
_entity_poly.pdbx_strand_id
1 'polypeptide(L)'
;MAKILVIEDEENMAKFVQLELQHENYEVTVERDGRTGLAAALNEEWDLILLDLMLPELNGIEVCRRVRQEKNTPVIMMTARDSIIDRVSGLDHGADDYIVKPFAIEELLARIRALLRRIDLDIDVTRNNDQVLKYKNLVIDKTTQTLKRNGEVIDLTRREYDLLSALMENVGTVLSRDDLLERVWGSGSSTETNVVDVYIKYLRNKIDRGGAPSYISTVRGKGYVMRR
;
A
#
# COMPACT_ATOMS: atom_id res chain seq x y z
N MET A 1 6.05 3.32 -19.97
CA MET A 1 5.40 4.56 -19.49
C MET A 1 4.34 4.08 -18.52
N ALA A 2 4.37 4.51 -17.28
CA ALA A 2 3.43 3.99 -16.29
C ALA A 2 2.04 4.60 -16.50
N LYS A 3 1.00 3.77 -16.34
CA LYS A 3 -0.41 4.11 -16.49
C LYS A 3 -1.04 4.41 -15.14
N ILE A 4 -1.60 5.61 -15.00
CA ILE A 4 -2.22 6.06 -13.75
C ILE A 4 -3.71 6.36 -13.99
N LEU A 5 -4.56 5.73 -13.21
CA LEU A 5 -5.98 6.07 -13.14
C LEU A 5 -6.20 7.10 -12.03
N VAL A 6 -6.84 8.21 -12.36
CA VAL A 6 -7.26 9.25 -11.40
C VAL A 6 -8.77 9.20 -11.28
N ILE A 7 -9.30 9.00 -10.08
CA ILE A 7 -10.74 9.00 -9.80
C ILE A 7 -11.01 10.17 -8.86
N GLU A 8 -11.53 11.26 -9.42
CA GLU A 8 -11.67 12.56 -8.77
C GLU A 8 -12.82 13.33 -9.39
N ASP A 9 -13.83 13.72 -8.60
CA ASP A 9 -15.03 14.39 -9.11
C ASP A 9 -14.81 15.90 -9.30
N GLU A 10 -13.93 16.52 -8.53
CA GLU A 10 -13.63 17.95 -8.68
C GLU A 10 -12.83 18.21 -9.98
N GLU A 11 -13.48 18.88 -10.93
CA GLU A 11 -12.94 19.08 -12.29
C GLU A 11 -11.57 19.78 -12.30
N ASN A 12 -11.41 20.83 -11.50
CA ASN A 12 -10.18 21.61 -11.45
C ASN A 12 -9.03 20.78 -10.86
N MET A 13 -9.28 20.04 -9.79
CA MET A 13 -8.30 19.16 -9.15
C MET A 13 -7.88 18.03 -10.08
N ALA A 14 -8.85 17.33 -10.68
CA ALA A 14 -8.58 16.26 -11.60
C ALA A 14 -7.76 16.71 -12.81
N LYS A 15 -8.13 17.86 -13.41
CA LYS A 15 -7.40 18.44 -14.54
C LYS A 15 -5.99 18.88 -14.14
N PHE A 16 -5.84 19.49 -12.97
CA PHE A 16 -4.53 19.88 -12.43
C PHE A 16 -3.64 18.65 -12.26
N VAL A 17 -4.11 17.64 -11.54
CA VAL A 17 -3.36 16.39 -11.31
C VAL A 17 -3.03 15.70 -12.64
N GLN A 18 -3.98 15.64 -13.57
CA GLN A 18 -3.76 15.05 -14.90
C GLN A 18 -2.63 15.75 -15.65
N LEU A 19 -2.62 17.09 -15.71
CA LEU A 19 -1.61 17.86 -16.45
C LEU A 19 -0.23 17.67 -15.84
N GLU A 20 -0.11 17.71 -14.52
CA GLU A 20 1.16 17.54 -13.81
C GLU A 20 1.72 16.12 -14.01
N LEU A 21 0.87 15.11 -13.94
CA LEU A 21 1.29 13.72 -14.18
C LEU A 21 1.69 13.49 -15.65
N GLN A 22 0.97 14.07 -16.60
CA GLN A 22 1.35 14.02 -18.03
C GLN A 22 2.68 14.73 -18.31
N HIS A 23 2.95 15.84 -17.62
CA HIS A 23 4.24 16.53 -17.69
C HIS A 23 5.40 15.65 -17.18
N GLU A 24 5.15 14.81 -16.19
CA GLU A 24 6.09 13.81 -15.65
C GLU A 24 6.15 12.51 -16.50
N ASN A 25 5.57 12.54 -17.72
CA ASN A 25 5.54 11.43 -18.65
C ASN A 25 4.77 10.18 -18.15
N TYR A 26 3.69 10.36 -17.41
CA TYR A 26 2.72 9.30 -17.11
C TYR A 26 1.58 9.29 -18.12
N GLU A 27 1.06 8.12 -18.44
CA GLU A 27 -0.22 7.97 -19.16
C GLU A 27 -1.35 8.07 -18.14
N VAL A 28 -2.28 9.02 -18.34
CA VAL A 28 -3.28 9.35 -17.31
C VAL A 28 -4.68 9.27 -17.88
N THR A 29 -5.53 8.48 -17.24
CA THR A 29 -6.98 8.45 -17.45
C THR A 29 -7.67 9.02 -16.24
N VAL A 30 -8.73 9.80 -16.46
CA VAL A 30 -9.52 10.43 -15.38
C VAL A 30 -10.95 9.94 -15.45
N GLU A 31 -11.46 9.47 -14.29
CA GLU A 31 -12.86 9.17 -14.05
C GLU A 31 -13.42 10.13 -13.00
N ARG A 32 -14.71 10.48 -13.12
CA ARG A 32 -15.33 11.55 -12.35
C ARG A 32 -16.29 11.06 -11.26
N ASP A 33 -16.50 9.78 -11.17
CA ASP A 33 -17.36 9.16 -10.17
C ASP A 33 -16.84 7.77 -9.79
N GLY A 34 -17.28 7.28 -8.63
CA GLY A 34 -16.80 6.02 -8.11
C GLY A 34 -17.26 4.80 -8.89
N ARG A 35 -18.34 4.87 -9.65
CA ARG A 35 -18.84 3.73 -10.44
C ARG A 35 -18.06 3.54 -11.72
N THR A 36 -17.87 4.61 -12.50
CA THR A 36 -17.05 4.56 -13.72
C THR A 36 -15.59 4.32 -13.37
N GLY A 37 -15.08 4.94 -12.29
CA GLY A 37 -13.74 4.70 -11.77
C GLY A 37 -13.49 3.24 -11.37
N LEU A 38 -14.45 2.60 -10.67
CA LEU A 38 -14.36 1.18 -10.35
C LEU A 38 -14.36 0.31 -11.62
N ALA A 39 -15.24 0.62 -12.58
CA ALA A 39 -15.28 -0.12 -13.84
C ALA A 39 -13.96 -0.01 -14.60
N ALA A 40 -13.38 1.18 -14.72
CA ALA A 40 -12.06 1.39 -15.32
C ALA A 40 -10.95 0.64 -14.57
N ALA A 41 -10.95 0.72 -13.24
CA ALA A 41 -9.97 0.04 -12.39
C ALA A 41 -9.97 -1.49 -12.56
N LEU A 42 -11.14 -2.10 -12.76
CA LEU A 42 -11.27 -3.56 -12.92
C LEU A 42 -11.02 -4.04 -14.34
N ASN A 43 -11.45 -3.27 -15.36
CA ASN A 43 -11.41 -3.71 -16.76
C ASN A 43 -10.04 -3.51 -17.43
N GLU A 44 -9.18 -2.62 -16.89
CA GLU A 44 -7.88 -2.32 -17.46
C GLU A 44 -6.75 -2.53 -16.43
N GLU A 45 -5.52 -2.65 -16.94
CA GLU A 45 -4.34 -2.75 -16.10
C GLU A 45 -3.76 -1.37 -15.83
N TRP A 46 -3.53 -1.07 -14.56
CA TRP A 46 -2.99 0.20 -14.07
C TRP A 46 -1.76 -0.05 -13.19
N ASP A 47 -0.77 0.83 -13.31
CA ASP A 47 0.41 0.80 -12.44
C ASP A 47 0.13 1.48 -11.10
N LEU A 48 -0.85 2.40 -11.07
CA LEU A 48 -1.27 3.12 -9.87
C LEU A 48 -2.67 3.70 -10.04
N ILE A 49 -3.42 3.77 -8.94
CA ILE A 49 -4.71 4.45 -8.86
C ILE A 49 -4.61 5.59 -7.84
N LEU A 50 -4.98 6.81 -8.25
CA LEU A 50 -5.26 7.94 -7.35
C LEU A 50 -6.76 8.00 -7.14
N LEU A 51 -7.21 7.99 -5.88
CA LEU A 51 -8.60 7.78 -5.55
C LEU A 51 -9.08 8.79 -4.51
N ASP A 52 -10.02 9.65 -4.89
CA ASP A 52 -10.70 10.49 -3.89
C ASP A 52 -11.63 9.65 -3.01
N LEU A 53 -11.69 10.02 -1.74
CA LEU A 53 -12.63 9.43 -0.79
C LEU A 53 -14.08 9.86 -1.04
N MET A 54 -14.28 11.12 -1.41
CA MET A 54 -15.59 11.76 -1.44
C MET A 54 -16.18 11.79 -2.86
N LEU A 55 -16.30 10.62 -3.48
CA LEU A 55 -16.84 10.49 -4.83
C LEU A 55 -18.37 10.36 -4.84
N PRO A 56 -19.06 10.88 -5.87
CA PRO A 56 -20.44 10.59 -6.13
C PRO A 56 -20.65 9.14 -6.58
N GLU A 57 -21.88 8.67 -6.51
CA GLU A 57 -22.36 7.33 -6.88
C GLU A 57 -21.81 6.22 -5.98
N LEU A 58 -20.48 6.11 -5.84
CA LEU A 58 -19.80 5.11 -5.04
C LEU A 58 -18.59 5.76 -4.34
N ASN A 59 -18.58 5.79 -3.00
CA ASN A 59 -17.48 6.41 -2.25
C ASN A 59 -16.14 5.68 -2.47
N GLY A 60 -15.04 6.42 -2.32
CA GLY A 60 -13.69 5.90 -2.60
C GLY A 60 -13.29 4.71 -1.73
N ILE A 61 -13.77 4.62 -0.50
CA ILE A 61 -13.51 3.47 0.38
C ILE A 61 -14.08 2.18 -0.24
N GLU A 62 -15.32 2.24 -0.70
CA GLU A 62 -15.96 1.07 -1.32
C GLU A 62 -15.33 0.73 -2.68
N VAL A 63 -14.90 1.74 -3.46
CA VAL A 63 -14.10 1.53 -4.67
C VAL A 63 -12.83 0.76 -4.34
N CYS A 64 -12.04 1.26 -3.39
CA CYS A 64 -10.79 0.61 -2.96
C CYS A 64 -11.02 -0.82 -2.50
N ARG A 65 -12.03 -1.04 -1.65
CA ARG A 65 -12.37 -2.37 -1.15
C ARG A 65 -12.67 -3.36 -2.29
N ARG A 66 -13.44 -2.93 -3.30
CA ARG A 66 -13.77 -3.80 -4.46
C ARG A 66 -12.58 -4.02 -5.36
N VAL A 67 -11.77 -3.02 -5.63
CA VAL A 67 -10.52 -3.18 -6.39
C VAL A 67 -9.63 -4.22 -5.71
N ARG A 68 -9.49 -4.18 -4.39
CA ARG A 68 -8.68 -5.12 -3.61
C ARG A 68 -9.17 -6.56 -3.60
N GLN A 69 -10.44 -6.79 -3.92
CA GLN A 69 -10.98 -8.15 -4.06
C GLN A 69 -10.46 -8.84 -5.34
N GLU A 70 -10.09 -8.07 -6.34
CA GLU A 70 -9.74 -8.60 -7.67
C GLU A 70 -8.31 -8.22 -8.10
N LYS A 71 -7.75 -7.10 -7.60
CA LYS A 71 -6.45 -6.57 -8.05
C LYS A 71 -5.59 -6.06 -6.90
N ASN A 72 -4.27 -6.16 -7.10
CA ASN A 72 -3.26 -5.63 -6.17
C ASN A 72 -2.64 -4.31 -6.67
N THR A 73 -3.27 -3.63 -7.63
CA THR A 73 -2.81 -2.34 -8.14
C THR A 73 -2.64 -1.34 -7.01
N PRO A 74 -1.49 -0.66 -6.86
CA PRO A 74 -1.28 0.33 -5.80
C PRO A 74 -2.33 1.44 -5.83
N VAL A 75 -2.83 1.83 -4.65
CA VAL A 75 -3.83 2.90 -4.49
C VAL A 75 -3.30 3.95 -3.52
N ILE A 76 -3.26 5.22 -3.97
CA ILE A 76 -3.10 6.38 -3.10
C ILE A 76 -4.47 7.02 -2.92
N MET A 77 -4.94 7.10 -1.68
CA MET A 77 -6.15 7.84 -1.37
C MET A 77 -5.88 9.33 -1.21
N MET A 78 -6.70 10.15 -1.87
CA MET A 78 -6.75 11.60 -1.70
C MET A 78 -7.92 11.95 -0.78
N THR A 79 -7.69 12.72 0.27
CA THR A 79 -8.75 13.00 1.27
C THR A 79 -8.70 14.45 1.74
N ALA A 80 -9.87 15.08 1.88
CA ALA A 80 -10.01 16.41 2.50
C ALA A 80 -10.08 16.34 4.04
N ARG A 81 -10.06 15.14 4.64
CA ARG A 81 -10.30 14.98 6.07
C ARG A 81 -9.05 14.64 6.84
N ASP A 82 -8.74 15.52 7.80
CA ASP A 82 -7.64 15.37 8.77
C ASP A 82 -7.91 14.35 9.88
N SER A 83 -9.08 13.72 9.93
CA SER A 83 -9.40 12.85 11.05
C SER A 83 -8.57 11.56 10.97
N ILE A 84 -7.97 11.18 12.08
CA ILE A 84 -7.26 9.90 12.27
C ILE A 84 -8.18 8.72 11.90
N ILE A 85 -9.48 8.86 12.15
CA ILE A 85 -10.48 7.83 11.86
C ILE A 85 -10.64 7.60 10.36
N ASP A 86 -10.66 8.65 9.54
CA ASP A 86 -10.81 8.52 8.08
C ASP A 86 -9.52 7.98 7.44
N ARG A 87 -8.35 8.36 7.97
CA ARG A 87 -7.04 7.80 7.56
C ARG A 87 -6.93 6.32 7.91
N VAL A 88 -7.32 5.96 9.12
CA VAL A 88 -7.35 4.55 9.57
C VAL A 88 -8.35 3.76 8.73
N SER A 89 -9.53 4.32 8.46
CA SER A 89 -10.55 3.66 7.63
C SER A 89 -10.06 3.44 6.19
N GLY A 90 -9.40 4.43 5.57
CA GLY A 90 -8.85 4.29 4.22
C GLY A 90 -7.80 3.17 4.13
N LEU A 91 -6.89 3.11 5.12
CA LEU A 91 -5.89 2.06 5.22
C LEU A 91 -6.51 0.70 5.59
N ASP A 92 -7.55 0.68 6.43
CA ASP A 92 -8.33 -0.53 6.78
C ASP A 92 -8.94 -1.21 5.54
N HIS A 93 -9.21 -0.43 4.49
CA HIS A 93 -9.80 -0.93 3.24
C HIS A 93 -8.78 -1.20 2.13
N GLY A 94 -7.47 -1.19 2.45
CA GLY A 94 -6.40 -1.68 1.59
C GLY A 94 -5.70 -0.65 0.71
N ALA A 95 -5.81 0.64 1.00
CA ALA A 95 -4.97 1.65 0.35
C ALA A 95 -3.48 1.48 0.71
N ASP A 96 -2.58 1.78 -0.21
CA ASP A 96 -1.13 1.66 0.01
C ASP A 96 -0.53 2.93 0.59
N ASP A 97 -1.14 4.09 0.31
CA ASP A 97 -0.76 5.39 0.86
C ASP A 97 -1.98 6.33 0.85
N TYR A 98 -1.85 7.48 1.50
CA TYR A 98 -2.85 8.55 1.46
C TYR A 98 -2.17 9.92 1.40
N ILE A 99 -2.88 10.91 0.86
CA ILE A 99 -2.47 12.30 0.86
C ILE A 99 -3.65 13.19 1.26
N VAL A 100 -3.39 14.18 2.10
CA VAL A 100 -4.43 15.09 2.60
C VAL A 100 -4.52 16.32 1.70
N LYS A 101 -5.72 16.65 1.24
CA LYS A 101 -6.03 17.88 0.50
C LYS A 101 -6.17 19.07 1.46
N PRO A 102 -5.62 20.26 1.13
CA PRO A 102 -4.80 20.54 -0.04
C PRO A 102 -3.36 20.04 0.12
N PHE A 103 -2.76 19.52 -0.94
CA PHE A 103 -1.39 19.01 -0.96
C PHE A 103 -0.53 19.75 -1.99
N ALA A 104 0.78 19.74 -1.79
CA ALA A 104 1.74 20.16 -2.79
C ALA A 104 1.89 19.06 -3.85
N ILE A 105 1.96 19.45 -5.14
CA ILE A 105 2.09 18.47 -6.23
C ILE A 105 3.39 17.67 -6.11
N GLU A 106 4.46 18.29 -5.63
CA GLU A 106 5.74 17.66 -5.38
C GLU A 106 5.63 16.50 -4.38
N GLU A 107 4.75 16.63 -3.36
CA GLU A 107 4.47 15.57 -2.39
C GLU A 107 3.76 14.39 -3.07
N LEU A 108 2.72 14.66 -3.86
CA LEU A 108 2.02 13.62 -4.60
C LEU A 108 2.98 12.87 -5.55
N LEU A 109 3.78 13.60 -6.33
CA LEU A 109 4.77 13.03 -7.24
C LEU A 109 5.83 12.20 -6.50
N ALA A 110 6.28 12.64 -5.33
CA ALA A 110 7.23 11.88 -4.53
C ALA A 110 6.64 10.56 -4.05
N ARG A 111 5.37 10.53 -3.63
CA ARG A 111 4.63 9.32 -3.21
C ARG A 111 4.43 8.36 -4.39
N ILE A 112 4.03 8.88 -5.55
CA ILE A 112 3.88 8.10 -6.78
C ILE A 112 5.20 7.44 -7.15
N ARG A 113 6.30 8.21 -7.24
CA ARG A 113 7.63 7.67 -7.54
C ARG A 113 8.09 6.63 -6.53
N ALA A 114 7.80 6.82 -5.25
CA ALA A 114 8.15 5.85 -4.21
C ALA A 114 7.41 4.52 -4.38
N LEU A 115 6.13 4.55 -4.76
CA LEU A 115 5.35 3.34 -5.02
C LEU A 115 5.78 2.64 -6.31
N LEU A 116 5.91 3.38 -7.42
CA LEU A 116 6.29 2.81 -8.72
C LEU A 116 7.72 2.25 -8.73
N ARG A 117 8.69 2.94 -8.11
CA ARG A 117 10.09 2.46 -8.00
C ARG A 117 10.18 1.10 -7.30
N ARG A 118 9.30 0.80 -6.35
CA ARG A 118 9.29 -0.50 -5.68
C ARG A 118 8.84 -1.62 -6.60
N ILE A 119 7.95 -1.32 -7.55
CA ILE A 119 7.54 -2.27 -8.59
C ILE A 119 8.73 -2.57 -9.51
N ASP A 120 9.48 -1.54 -9.92
CA ASP A 120 10.66 -1.70 -10.80
C ASP A 120 11.82 -2.45 -10.14
N LEU A 121 12.07 -2.21 -8.84
CA LEU A 121 13.14 -2.91 -8.09
C LEU A 121 12.85 -4.40 -7.93
N ASP A 122 11.58 -4.83 -7.94
CA ASP A 122 11.21 -6.24 -7.89
C ASP A 122 11.41 -6.97 -9.22
N ILE A 123 11.48 -6.25 -10.34
CA ILE A 123 11.79 -6.83 -11.66
C ILE A 123 13.30 -7.10 -11.84
N ASP A 124 14.16 -6.29 -11.20
CA ASP A 124 15.64 -6.42 -11.34
C ASP A 124 16.29 -7.43 -10.37
N VAL A 125 15.59 -7.96 -9.38
CA VAL A 125 16.13 -8.93 -8.40
C VAL A 125 16.09 -10.39 -8.90
N THR A 126 15.93 -10.63 -10.19
CA THR A 126 15.92 -11.99 -10.79
C THR A 126 17.31 -12.62 -10.95
N ARG A 127 18.25 -12.43 -10.01
CA ARG A 127 19.50 -13.24 -9.99
C ARG A 127 20.12 -13.27 -8.60
N ASN A 128 19.61 -14.11 -7.69
CA ASN A 128 20.42 -14.90 -6.77
C ASN A 128 19.57 -15.65 -5.73
N ASN A 129 20.13 -16.69 -5.15
CA ASN A 129 19.59 -17.76 -4.32
C ASN A 129 18.85 -17.38 -3.01
N ASP A 130 18.41 -16.10 -2.84
CA ASP A 130 17.69 -15.58 -1.68
C ASP A 130 16.20 -15.30 -1.96
N GLN A 131 15.60 -16.05 -2.90
CA GLN A 131 14.24 -15.78 -3.38
C GLN A 131 13.12 -16.21 -2.43
N VAL A 132 13.44 -16.90 -1.35
CA VAL A 132 12.42 -17.42 -0.43
C VAL A 132 12.79 -17.08 1.02
N LEU A 133 11.92 -16.30 1.67
CA LEU A 133 12.01 -16.09 3.12
C LEU A 133 11.16 -17.13 3.84
N LYS A 134 11.72 -17.77 4.86
CA LYS A 134 11.01 -18.75 5.69
C LYS A 134 11.07 -18.36 7.16
N TYR A 135 9.91 -18.37 7.79
CA TYR A 135 9.82 -18.18 9.24
C TYR A 135 8.68 -19.06 9.79
N LYS A 136 9.06 -20.07 10.59
CA LYS A 136 8.12 -21.11 11.05
C LYS A 136 7.40 -21.74 9.86
N ASN A 137 6.07 -21.61 9.78
CA ASN A 137 5.25 -22.10 8.69
C ASN A 137 4.82 -21.01 7.69
N LEU A 138 5.39 -19.81 7.79
CA LEU A 138 5.27 -18.74 6.81
C LEU A 138 6.39 -18.86 5.77
N VAL A 139 6.02 -18.75 4.50
CA VAL A 139 6.94 -18.77 3.36
C VAL A 139 6.58 -17.63 2.43
N ILE A 140 7.48 -16.67 2.28
CA ILE A 140 7.39 -15.62 1.26
C ILE A 140 8.22 -16.04 0.06
N ASP A 141 7.59 -16.09 -1.10
CA ASP A 141 8.27 -16.15 -2.39
C ASP A 141 8.42 -14.72 -2.90
N LYS A 142 9.67 -14.23 -2.95
CA LYS A 142 9.97 -12.85 -3.38
C LYS A 142 9.73 -12.65 -4.88
N THR A 143 9.82 -13.71 -5.67
CA THR A 143 9.63 -13.64 -7.13
C THR A 143 8.17 -13.43 -7.49
N THR A 144 7.29 -14.18 -6.83
CA THR A 144 5.84 -14.11 -7.06
C THR A 144 5.13 -13.18 -6.08
N GLN A 145 5.86 -12.62 -5.11
CA GLN A 145 5.35 -11.78 -4.02
C GLN A 145 4.19 -12.43 -3.25
N THR A 146 4.22 -13.74 -3.13
CA THR A 146 3.16 -14.50 -2.47
C THR A 146 3.59 -14.93 -1.07
N LEU A 147 2.66 -14.80 -0.12
CA LEU A 147 2.79 -15.39 1.20
C LEU A 147 2.01 -16.71 1.24
N LYS A 148 2.66 -17.75 1.75
CA LYS A 148 2.00 -19.03 2.09
C LYS A 148 2.14 -19.32 3.58
N ARG A 149 1.09 -19.84 4.20
CA ARG A 149 1.11 -20.39 5.55
C ARG A 149 0.62 -21.83 5.51
N ASN A 150 1.46 -22.77 5.91
CA ASN A 150 1.20 -24.22 5.78
C ASN A 150 0.86 -24.65 4.34
N GLY A 151 1.38 -23.93 3.32
CA GLY A 151 1.09 -24.18 1.90
C GLY A 151 -0.15 -23.44 1.37
N GLU A 152 -1.00 -22.88 2.21
CA GLU A 152 -2.16 -22.05 1.81
C GLU A 152 -1.71 -20.63 1.52
N VAL A 153 -2.14 -20.07 0.39
CA VAL A 153 -1.87 -18.68 0.00
C VAL A 153 -2.63 -17.72 0.91
N ILE A 154 -1.97 -16.67 1.35
CA ILE A 154 -2.58 -15.55 2.09
C ILE A 154 -2.39 -14.29 1.23
N ASP A 155 -3.50 -13.66 0.87
CA ASP A 155 -3.47 -12.43 0.10
C ASP A 155 -3.03 -11.25 0.98
N LEU A 156 -1.95 -10.60 0.55
CA LEU A 156 -1.43 -9.39 1.16
C LEU A 156 -1.51 -8.24 0.17
N THR A 157 -1.84 -7.05 0.66
CA THR A 157 -1.59 -5.83 -0.10
C THR A 157 -0.08 -5.61 -0.21
N ARG A 158 0.33 -4.74 -1.12
CA ARG A 158 1.76 -4.43 -1.31
C ARG A 158 2.44 -4.00 -0.02
N ARG A 159 1.83 -3.11 0.75
CA ARG A 159 2.39 -2.60 2.02
C ARG A 159 2.47 -3.67 3.11
N GLU A 160 1.48 -4.54 3.20
CA GLU A 160 1.52 -5.68 4.12
C GLU A 160 2.65 -6.64 3.76
N TYR A 161 2.83 -6.90 2.46
CA TYR A 161 3.92 -7.73 1.96
C TYR A 161 5.28 -7.11 2.30
N ASP A 162 5.51 -5.82 1.98
CA ASP A 162 6.76 -5.11 2.25
C ASP A 162 7.08 -5.11 3.75
N LEU A 163 6.08 -4.84 4.60
CA LEU A 163 6.23 -4.81 6.05
C LEU A 163 6.57 -6.20 6.61
N LEU A 164 5.89 -7.24 6.14
CA LEU A 164 6.17 -8.62 6.55
C LEU A 164 7.55 -9.07 6.08
N SER A 165 7.94 -8.74 4.85
CA SER A 165 9.25 -9.06 4.29
C SER A 165 10.37 -8.40 5.11
N ALA A 166 10.23 -7.10 5.45
CA ALA A 166 11.19 -6.38 6.28
C ALA A 166 11.36 -7.05 7.66
N LEU A 167 10.27 -7.53 8.26
CA LEU A 167 10.32 -8.24 9.54
C LEU A 167 10.93 -9.65 9.40
N MET A 168 10.61 -10.38 8.34
CA MET A 168 11.15 -11.73 8.08
C MET A 168 12.63 -11.72 7.70
N GLU A 169 13.12 -10.67 7.05
CA GLU A 169 14.56 -10.48 6.80
C GLU A 169 15.36 -10.19 8.06
N ASN A 170 14.70 -9.67 9.10
CA ASN A 170 15.34 -9.25 10.35
C ASN A 170 14.85 -10.06 11.56
N VAL A 171 14.60 -11.36 11.38
CA VAL A 171 14.15 -12.25 12.48
C VAL A 171 15.12 -12.18 13.67
N GLY A 172 14.57 -11.96 14.85
CA GLY A 172 15.33 -11.82 16.09
C GLY A 172 15.78 -10.39 16.41
N THR A 173 15.65 -9.46 15.46
CA THR A 173 16.01 -8.05 15.63
C THR A 173 14.75 -7.21 15.86
N VAL A 174 14.77 -6.31 16.86
CA VAL A 174 13.70 -5.34 17.06
C VAL A 174 13.87 -4.22 16.06
N LEU A 175 12.89 -4.04 15.18
CA LEU A 175 12.82 -2.89 14.28
C LEU A 175 11.95 -1.81 14.91
N SER A 176 12.44 -0.57 14.95
CA SER A 176 11.67 0.57 15.43
C SER A 176 10.55 0.93 14.43
N ARG A 177 9.60 1.77 14.87
CA ARG A 177 8.57 2.28 13.97
C ARG A 177 9.17 3.13 12.86
N ASP A 178 10.18 3.91 13.19
CA ASP A 178 10.89 4.75 12.21
C ASP A 178 11.65 3.90 11.20
N ASP A 179 12.36 2.84 11.64
CA ASP A 179 13.03 1.89 10.73
C ASP A 179 12.04 1.22 9.77
N LEU A 180 10.89 0.78 10.29
CA LEU A 180 9.85 0.15 9.49
C LEU A 180 9.19 1.15 8.53
N LEU A 181 8.94 2.37 9.00
CA LEU A 181 8.40 3.44 8.18
C LEU A 181 9.34 3.76 7.01
N GLU A 182 10.62 3.97 7.30
CA GLU A 182 11.62 4.27 6.27
C GLU A 182 11.75 3.14 5.24
N ARG A 183 11.82 1.89 5.70
CA ARG A 183 11.95 0.71 4.82
C ARG A 183 10.74 0.48 3.93
N VAL A 184 9.54 0.70 4.45
CA VAL A 184 8.28 0.36 3.77
C VAL A 184 7.67 1.57 3.06
N TRP A 185 7.81 2.79 3.58
CA TRP A 185 7.23 4.01 2.99
C TRP A 185 8.28 4.94 2.38
N GLY A 186 9.56 4.74 2.70
CA GLY A 186 10.70 5.50 2.15
C GLY A 186 11.11 6.70 3.01
N SER A 187 12.36 7.12 2.82
CA SER A 187 12.92 8.29 3.50
C SER A 187 12.18 9.57 3.09
N GLY A 188 11.76 10.36 4.07
CA GLY A 188 11.07 11.64 3.83
C GLY A 188 9.55 11.52 3.64
N SER A 189 8.93 10.35 3.92
CA SER A 189 7.48 10.29 3.96
C SER A 189 6.99 11.16 5.14
N SER A 190 6.07 12.09 4.86
CA SER A 190 5.37 12.88 5.90
C SER A 190 4.34 12.02 6.67
N THR A 191 4.35 10.71 6.44
CA THR A 191 3.47 9.74 7.06
C THR A 191 3.86 9.56 8.53
N GLU A 192 2.91 9.71 9.44
CA GLU A 192 3.14 9.50 10.87
C GLU A 192 3.47 8.03 11.17
N THR A 193 4.33 7.81 12.16
CA THR A 193 4.80 6.46 12.55
C THR A 193 3.69 5.53 13.06
N ASN A 194 2.51 6.08 13.41
CA ASN A 194 1.33 5.31 13.81
C ASN A 194 0.77 4.44 12.67
N VAL A 195 1.05 4.77 11.41
CA VAL A 195 0.66 3.93 10.26
C VAL A 195 1.23 2.52 10.37
N VAL A 196 2.44 2.38 10.89
CA VAL A 196 3.07 1.07 11.10
C VAL A 196 2.23 0.20 12.04
N ASP A 197 1.69 0.78 13.12
CA ASP A 197 0.87 0.04 14.10
C ASP A 197 -0.42 -0.50 13.45
N VAL A 198 -1.00 0.27 12.53
CA VAL A 198 -2.18 -0.12 11.76
C VAL A 198 -1.88 -1.33 10.89
N TYR A 199 -0.80 -1.26 10.08
CA TYR A 199 -0.42 -2.37 9.21
C TYR A 199 0.03 -3.63 9.96
N ILE A 200 0.67 -3.48 11.11
CA ILE A 200 0.96 -4.61 12.01
C ILE A 200 -0.34 -5.29 12.48
N LYS A 201 -1.37 -4.51 12.80
CA LYS A 201 -2.68 -5.07 13.16
C LYS A 201 -3.28 -5.86 11.99
N TYR A 202 -3.20 -5.33 10.76
CA TYR A 202 -3.73 -6.04 9.58
C TYR A 202 -2.97 -7.32 9.28
N LEU A 203 -1.65 -7.27 9.32
CA LEU A 203 -0.82 -8.45 9.18
C LEU A 203 -1.22 -9.52 10.20
N ARG A 204 -1.33 -9.15 11.48
CA ARG A 204 -1.75 -10.08 12.52
C ARG A 204 -3.11 -10.72 12.23
N ASN A 205 -4.09 -9.93 11.79
CA ASN A 205 -5.41 -10.44 11.44
C ASN A 205 -5.35 -11.47 10.31
N LYS A 206 -4.40 -11.34 9.37
CA LYS A 206 -4.24 -12.25 8.23
C LYS A 206 -3.36 -13.47 8.56
N ILE A 207 -2.25 -13.26 9.28
CA ILE A 207 -1.27 -14.32 9.50
C ILE A 207 -1.43 -15.05 10.82
N ASP A 208 -1.99 -14.43 11.86
CA ASP A 208 -2.19 -15.11 13.15
C ASP A 208 -3.42 -16.02 13.09
N ARG A 209 -3.40 -17.10 13.86
CA ARG A 209 -4.57 -17.96 14.11
C ARG A 209 -4.96 -17.88 15.59
N GLY A 210 -6.24 -17.86 15.86
CA GLY A 210 -6.75 -17.85 17.23
C GLY A 210 -6.14 -18.97 18.08
N GLY A 211 -5.68 -18.62 19.28
CA GLY A 211 -5.09 -19.54 20.25
C GLY A 211 -3.58 -19.78 20.12
N ALA A 212 -2.94 -19.36 19.05
CA ALA A 212 -1.48 -19.42 18.91
C ALA A 212 -0.81 -18.06 19.22
N PRO A 213 0.45 -18.06 19.71
CA PRO A 213 1.20 -16.82 19.85
C PRO A 213 1.37 -16.09 18.51
N SER A 214 1.22 -14.78 18.52
CA SER A 214 1.41 -13.96 17.32
C SER A 214 2.81 -14.13 16.72
N TYR A 215 2.90 -14.16 15.40
CA TYR A 215 4.19 -14.17 14.67
C TYR A 215 4.99 -12.88 14.92
N ILE A 216 4.30 -11.76 15.08
CA ILE A 216 4.91 -10.45 15.30
C ILE A 216 4.69 -10.04 16.74
N SER A 217 5.76 -9.91 17.51
CA SER A 217 5.71 -9.46 18.91
C SER A 217 5.93 -7.94 18.99
N THR A 218 5.14 -7.27 19.86
CA THR A 218 5.38 -5.86 20.19
C THR A 218 6.39 -5.76 21.33
N VAL A 219 7.42 -4.94 21.13
CA VAL A 219 8.36 -4.53 22.18
C VAL A 219 8.02 -3.11 22.58
N ARG A 220 7.35 -2.97 23.75
CA ARG A 220 6.84 -1.67 24.22
C ARG A 220 7.93 -0.60 24.19
N GLY A 221 7.60 0.56 23.62
CA GLY A 221 8.51 1.72 23.51
C GLY A 221 9.67 1.54 22.50
N LYS A 222 9.81 0.36 21.86
CA LYS A 222 10.92 0.09 20.92
C LYS A 222 10.47 -0.24 19.51
N GLY A 223 9.40 -1.03 19.32
CA GLY A 223 8.94 -1.42 17.98
C GLY A 223 8.43 -2.87 17.92
N TYR A 224 8.76 -3.56 16.84
CA TYR A 224 8.25 -4.89 16.52
C TYR A 224 9.36 -5.89 16.20
N VAL A 225 9.11 -7.16 16.45
CA VAL A 225 10.07 -8.24 16.23
C VAL A 225 9.36 -9.56 15.90
N MET A 226 9.90 -10.33 14.97
CA MET A 226 9.61 -11.74 14.79
C MET A 226 10.68 -12.53 15.57
N ARG A 227 10.28 -13.20 16.67
CA ARG A 227 11.22 -13.86 17.58
C ARG A 227 11.64 -15.23 17.03
N ARG A 228 12.91 -15.56 17.20
CA ARG A 228 13.45 -16.90 16.88
C ARG A 228 12.78 -18.00 17.70
#